data_53d7618fe96f5da9124b123851a887e3
#
_entry.id   53d7618fe96f5da9124b123851a887e3
#
_cell.length_a   1.000
_cell.length_b   1.000
_cell.length_c   1.000
_cell.angle_alpha   90.00
_cell.angle_beta   90.00
_cell.angle_gamma   90.00
#
_symmetry.space_group_name_H-M   'P 1'
#
loop_
_entity.id
_entity.type
_entity.pdbx_description
1 polymer ?
#
loop_
_entity_poly.entity_id
_entity_poly.type
_entity_poly.pdbx_seq_one_letter_code
_entity_poly.pdbx_strand_id
1 'polypeptide(L)'
;MCSSDLVVHEGDIITSAGVSAGIDLALWLAGQIGGDERAKAIQLSMEYDPQPPFDCGHLSKASVKTKAAATALMARDIAKPAQLKAGTLLLWDRALSVARAKAARR
;
A
#
# COMPACT_ATOMS: atom_id res chain seq x y z
N MET A 1 -1.90 19.54 1.51
CA MET A 1 -1.76 18.12 1.19
C MET A 1 -3.11 17.58 0.82
N CYS A 2 -3.22 16.96 -0.31
CA CYS A 2 -4.47 16.40 -0.76
C CYS A 2 -5.01 15.42 0.29
N SER A 3 -6.19 15.66 0.78
CA SER A 3 -6.88 14.84 1.77
C SER A 3 -7.41 13.54 1.15
N SER A 4 -6.55 12.79 0.50
CA SER A 4 -6.91 11.41 0.24
C SER A 4 -6.43 10.63 1.44
N ASP A 5 -7.34 10.03 2.17
CA ASP A 5 -7.05 9.06 3.24
C ASP A 5 -6.16 7.88 2.74
N LEU A 6 -5.70 7.96 1.50
CA LEU A 6 -4.81 7.01 0.85
C LEU A 6 -3.33 7.27 1.15
N VAL A 7 -2.98 8.46 1.62
CA VAL A 7 -1.64 8.81 2.12
C VAL A 7 -1.78 9.41 3.51
N VAL A 8 -1.18 8.79 4.49
CA VAL A 8 -1.21 9.21 5.90
C VAL A 8 0.21 9.52 6.37
N HIS A 9 0.38 10.69 6.97
CA HIS A 9 1.65 11.17 7.49
C HIS A 9 1.55 11.35 9.01
N GLU A 10 2.33 10.59 9.76
CA GLU A 10 2.44 10.69 11.22
C GLU A 10 3.91 10.76 11.63
N GLY A 11 4.38 11.94 12.06
CA GLY A 11 5.77 12.16 12.44
C GLY A 11 6.72 11.82 11.29
N ASP A 12 7.62 10.89 11.50
CA ASP A 12 8.57 10.41 10.47
C ASP A 12 8.05 9.20 9.67
N ILE A 13 6.82 8.79 9.92
CA ILE A 13 6.20 7.64 9.25
C ILE A 13 5.16 8.14 8.26
N ILE A 14 5.27 7.68 7.01
CA ILE A 14 4.31 7.97 5.95
C ILE A 14 3.87 6.64 5.34
N THR A 15 2.57 6.47 5.23
CA THR A 15 1.97 5.28 4.63
C THR A 15 1.06 5.65 3.48
N SER A 16 0.98 4.78 2.49
CA SER A 16 0.07 4.94 1.37
C SER A 16 -0.72 3.67 1.12
N ALA A 17 -1.96 3.83 0.71
CA ALA A 17 -2.83 2.72 0.33
C ALA A 17 -2.82 2.55 -1.18
N GLY A 18 -2.30 1.42 -1.65
CA GLY A 18 -2.30 1.06 -3.06
C GLY A 18 -1.14 1.64 -3.88
N VAL A 19 -1.08 1.20 -5.13
CA VAL A 19 0.05 1.47 -6.04
C VAL A 19 0.12 2.93 -6.45
N SER A 20 -0.99 3.51 -6.89
CA SER A 20 -1.06 4.90 -7.36
C SER A 20 -0.76 5.91 -6.25
N ALA A 21 -1.32 5.68 -5.06
CA ALA A 21 -1.02 6.50 -3.89
C ALA A 21 0.46 6.40 -3.46
N GLY A 22 1.10 5.27 -3.70
CA GLY A 22 2.54 5.09 -3.50
C GLY A 22 3.38 5.95 -4.44
N ILE A 23 2.97 6.12 -5.70
CA ILE A 23 3.62 7.02 -6.65
C ILE A 23 3.45 8.47 -6.21
N ASP A 24 2.27 8.89 -5.80
CA ASP A 24 1.99 10.23 -5.28
C ASP A 24 2.86 10.53 -4.04
N LEU A 25 2.96 9.59 -3.12
CA LEU A 25 3.81 9.68 -1.95
C LEU A 25 5.30 9.83 -2.35
N ALA A 26 5.77 9.03 -3.28
CA ALA A 26 7.17 9.07 -3.73
C ALA A 26 7.52 10.42 -4.39
N LEU A 27 6.63 11.00 -5.17
CA LEU A 27 6.81 12.33 -5.77
C LEU A 27 6.81 13.43 -4.69
N TRP A 28 5.93 13.35 -3.72
CA TRP A 28 5.93 14.28 -2.59
C TRP A 28 7.26 14.20 -1.82
N LEU A 29 7.73 13.01 -1.51
CA LEU A 29 9.00 12.81 -0.81
C LEU A 29 10.19 13.32 -1.63
N ALA A 30 10.20 13.09 -2.94
CA ALA A 30 11.22 13.63 -3.85
C ALA A 30 11.26 15.17 -3.79
N GLY A 31 10.10 15.81 -3.68
CA GLY A 31 9.99 17.26 -3.48
C GLY A 31 10.58 17.73 -2.16
N GLN A 32 10.34 16.99 -1.08
CA GLN A 32 10.89 17.30 0.25
C GLN A 32 12.43 17.19 0.28
N ILE A 33 12.98 16.21 -0.39
CA ILE A 33 14.43 15.93 -0.38
C ILE A 33 15.17 16.79 -1.41
N GLY A 34 14.67 16.87 -2.64
CA GLY A 34 15.37 17.45 -3.77
C GLY A 34 14.78 18.75 -4.33
N GLY A 35 13.69 19.24 -3.73
CA GLY A 35 12.94 20.41 -4.17
C GLY A 35 11.85 20.10 -5.21
N ASP A 36 10.83 20.96 -5.24
CA ASP A 36 9.62 20.75 -6.06
C ASP A 36 9.92 20.72 -7.57
N GLU A 37 10.85 21.55 -8.05
CA GLU A 37 11.20 21.56 -9.48
C GLU A 37 11.81 20.23 -9.93
N ARG A 38 12.60 19.60 -9.07
CA ARG A 38 13.14 18.27 -9.35
C ARG A 38 12.05 17.19 -9.34
N ALA A 39 11.14 17.26 -8.40
CA ALA A 39 9.98 16.35 -8.34
C ALA A 39 9.08 16.50 -9.57
N LYS A 40 8.82 17.72 -10.03
CA LYS A 40 8.08 17.98 -11.27
C LYS A 40 8.78 17.42 -12.50
N ALA A 41 10.09 17.57 -12.58
CA ALA A 41 10.87 17.00 -13.67
C ALA A 41 10.80 15.47 -13.69
N ILE A 42 10.86 14.83 -12.52
CA ILE A 42 10.68 13.38 -12.37
C ILE A 42 9.28 12.97 -12.82
N GLN A 43 8.23 13.67 -12.34
CA GLN A 43 6.86 13.41 -12.75
C GLN A 43 6.68 13.49 -14.25
N LEU A 44 7.22 14.54 -14.89
CA LEU A 44 7.17 14.70 -16.34
C LEU A 44 7.94 13.59 -17.08
N SER A 45 9.10 13.19 -16.57
CA SER A 45 9.90 12.12 -17.19
C SER A 45 9.21 10.75 -17.14
N MET A 46 8.34 10.56 -16.16
CA MET A 46 7.51 9.36 -16.02
C MET A 46 6.19 9.44 -16.82
N GLU A 47 5.89 10.61 -17.40
CA GLU A 47 4.58 10.89 -18.01
C GLU A 47 3.41 10.56 -17.05
N TYR A 48 3.62 10.82 -15.75
CA TYR A 48 2.63 10.52 -14.72
C TYR A 48 1.60 11.64 -14.60
N ASP A 49 0.52 11.52 -15.34
CA ASP A 49 -0.62 12.43 -15.34
C ASP A 49 -1.93 11.62 -15.22
N PRO A 50 -2.26 11.10 -14.02
CA PRO A 50 -3.34 10.15 -13.84
C PRO A 50 -4.71 10.76 -14.11
N GLN A 51 -5.41 10.18 -15.07
CA GLN A 51 -6.80 10.52 -15.42
C GLN A 51 -7.61 9.21 -15.50
N PRO A 52 -7.93 8.60 -14.36
CA PRO A 52 -8.64 7.33 -14.35
C PRO A 52 -10.03 7.48 -14.97
N PRO A 53 -10.47 6.52 -15.81
CA PRO A 53 -11.75 6.60 -16.49
C PRO A 53 -12.95 6.45 -15.55
N PHE A 54 -12.72 5.98 -14.32
CA PHE A 54 -13.76 5.77 -13.33
C PHE A 54 -13.41 6.46 -12.01
N ASP A 55 -14.37 7.13 -11.39
CA ASP A 55 -14.20 7.78 -10.09
C ASP A 55 -14.63 6.86 -8.94
N CYS A 56 -13.99 5.71 -8.82
CA CYS A 56 -14.27 4.69 -7.80
C CYS A 56 -13.00 4.14 -7.12
N GLY A 57 -11.90 4.85 -7.21
CA GLY A 57 -10.61 4.44 -6.64
C GLY A 57 -10.50 4.57 -5.12
N HIS A 58 -11.52 5.09 -4.44
CA HIS A 58 -11.60 5.19 -3.00
C HIS A 58 -12.87 4.54 -2.47
N LEU A 59 -12.81 3.93 -1.28
CA LEU A 59 -13.95 3.24 -0.68
C LEU A 59 -15.20 4.10 -0.52
N SER A 60 -15.02 5.41 -0.24
CA SER A 60 -16.15 6.35 -0.11
C SER A 60 -16.86 6.61 -1.43
N LYS A 61 -16.19 6.44 -2.57
CA LYS A 61 -16.71 6.69 -3.91
C LYS A 61 -17.26 5.44 -4.59
N ALA A 62 -16.82 4.25 -4.15
CA ALA A 62 -17.19 3.00 -4.76
C ALA A 62 -18.61 2.55 -4.34
N SER A 63 -19.38 2.04 -5.30
CA SER A 63 -20.68 1.42 -5.03
C SER A 63 -20.54 0.12 -4.24
N VAL A 64 -21.62 -0.32 -3.59
CA VAL A 64 -21.65 -1.61 -2.87
C VAL A 64 -21.26 -2.77 -3.79
N LYS A 65 -21.76 -2.76 -5.03
CA LYS A 65 -21.44 -3.77 -6.05
C LYS A 65 -19.94 -3.78 -6.37
N THR A 66 -19.33 -2.61 -6.56
CA THR A 66 -17.90 -2.48 -6.85
C THR A 66 -17.05 -2.94 -5.67
N LYS A 67 -17.43 -2.59 -4.44
CA LYS A 67 -16.76 -3.06 -3.23
C LYS A 67 -16.78 -4.58 -3.09
N ALA A 68 -17.94 -5.20 -3.33
CA ALA A 68 -18.10 -6.64 -3.28
C ALA A 68 -17.22 -7.33 -4.36
N ALA A 69 -17.21 -6.82 -5.58
CA ALA A 69 -16.38 -7.33 -6.66
C ALA A 69 -14.87 -7.20 -6.35
N ALA A 70 -14.43 -6.06 -5.82
CA ALA A 70 -13.04 -5.84 -5.43
C ALA A 70 -12.61 -6.79 -4.30
N THR A 71 -13.46 -6.98 -3.30
CA THR A 71 -13.21 -7.91 -2.20
C THR A 71 -13.07 -9.35 -2.71
N ALA A 72 -13.93 -9.76 -3.66
CA ALA A 72 -13.86 -11.09 -4.26
C ALA A 72 -12.57 -11.30 -5.06
N LEU A 73 -12.12 -10.28 -5.79
CA LEU A 73 -10.85 -10.33 -6.53
C LEU A 73 -9.65 -10.47 -5.58
N MET A 74 -9.62 -9.67 -4.52
CA MET A 74 -8.56 -9.73 -3.50
C MET A 74 -8.54 -11.08 -2.78
N ALA A 75 -9.72 -11.62 -2.40
CA ALA A 75 -9.83 -12.92 -1.77
C ALA A 75 -9.32 -14.05 -2.67
N ARG A 76 -9.60 -13.96 -3.97
CA ARG A 76 -9.10 -14.91 -4.98
C ARG A 76 -7.57 -14.91 -5.07
N ASP A 77 -6.95 -13.74 -4.98
CA ASP A 77 -5.49 -13.61 -5.03
C ASP A 77 -4.81 -14.10 -3.75
N ILE A 78 -5.41 -13.82 -2.61
CA ILE A 78 -4.93 -14.30 -1.30
C ILE A 78 -5.11 -15.81 -1.15
N ALA A 79 -6.17 -16.38 -1.73
CA ALA A 79 -6.47 -17.81 -1.67
C ALA A 79 -5.61 -18.68 -2.60
N LYS A 80 -4.67 -18.11 -3.37
CA LYS A 80 -3.74 -18.90 -4.18
C LYS A 80 -2.90 -19.81 -3.29
N PRO A 81 -2.73 -21.11 -3.65
CA PRO A 81 -2.02 -22.08 -2.80
C PRO A 81 -0.61 -21.65 -2.39
N ALA A 82 0.11 -20.95 -3.28
CA ALA A 82 1.45 -20.43 -3.00
C ALA A 82 1.47 -19.38 -1.89
N GLN A 83 0.45 -18.49 -1.84
CA GLN A 83 0.36 -17.45 -0.84
C GLN A 83 -0.13 -17.99 0.52
N LEU A 84 -1.06 -18.94 0.51
CA LEU A 84 -1.47 -19.64 1.72
C LEU A 84 -0.28 -20.39 2.35
N LYS A 85 0.52 -21.06 1.53
CA LYS A 85 1.72 -21.75 1.97
C LYS A 85 2.77 -20.80 2.57
N ALA A 86 2.99 -19.66 1.93
CA ALA A 86 3.88 -18.62 2.44
C ALA A 86 3.38 -18.02 3.76
N GLY A 87 2.08 -17.74 3.87
CA GLY A 87 1.44 -17.24 5.08
C GLY A 87 1.55 -18.21 6.26
N THR A 88 1.31 -19.48 6.04
CA THR A 88 1.43 -20.53 7.07
C THR A 88 2.89 -20.71 7.53
N LEU A 89 3.85 -20.64 6.62
CA LEU A 89 5.29 -20.71 6.97
C LEU A 89 5.71 -19.51 7.82
N LEU A 90 5.28 -18.30 7.48
CA LEU A 90 5.56 -17.09 8.26
C LEU A 90 4.96 -17.15 9.67
N LEU A 91 3.71 -17.62 9.80
CA LEU A 91 3.07 -17.80 11.10
C LEU A 91 3.79 -18.85 11.94
N TRP A 92 4.20 -19.95 11.33
CA TRP A 92 4.96 -21.01 12.01
C TRP A 92 6.31 -20.50 12.49
N ASP A 93 7.05 -19.81 11.65
CA ASP A 93 8.37 -19.25 12.02
C ASP A 93 8.24 -18.22 13.16
N ARG A 94 7.20 -17.39 13.12
CA ARG A 94 6.88 -16.44 14.19
C ARG A 94 6.51 -17.15 15.50
N ALA A 95 5.74 -18.23 15.44
CA ALA A 95 5.40 -19.04 16.62
C ALA A 95 6.64 -19.68 17.22
N LEU A 96 7.53 -20.23 16.39
CA LEU A 96 8.80 -20.82 16.83
C LEU A 96 9.74 -19.77 17.45
N SER A 97 9.82 -18.56 16.88
CA SER A 97 10.66 -17.50 17.42
C SER A 97 10.21 -17.05 18.80
N VAL A 98 8.89 -16.93 18.99
CA VAL A 98 8.28 -16.59 20.29
C VAL A 98 8.54 -17.72 21.31
N ALA A 99 8.39 -18.97 20.92
CA ALA A 99 8.64 -20.12 21.79
C ALA A 99 10.11 -20.21 22.22
N ARG A 100 11.05 -19.98 21.30
CA ARG A 100 12.50 -19.93 21.58
C ARG A 100 12.85 -18.79 22.53
N ALA A 101 12.31 -17.60 22.30
CA ALA A 101 12.54 -16.44 23.17
C ALA A 101 12.00 -16.70 24.60
N LYS A 102 10.86 -17.39 24.72
CA LYS A 102 10.28 -17.77 26.01
C LYS A 102 11.10 -18.84 26.74
N ALA A 103 11.66 -19.81 25.99
CA ALA A 103 12.54 -20.83 26.54
C ALA A 103 13.91 -20.26 26.99
N ALA A 104 14.45 -19.27 26.28
CA ALA A 104 15.71 -18.61 26.63
C ALA A 104 15.62 -17.72 27.89
N ARG A 105 14.42 -17.35 28.34
CA ARG A 105 14.18 -16.57 29.57
C ARG A 105 14.02 -17.43 30.83
N ARG A 106 14.06 -18.72 30.72
CA ARG A 106 14.07 -19.69 31.83
C ARG A 106 15.50 -20.15 32.11
#